data_618a5d052421b3d01152d86fa22c3341
#
_entry.id   618a5d052421b3d01152d86fa22c3341
#
_cell.length_a   1.000
_cell.length_b   1.000
_cell.length_c   1.000
_cell.angle_alpha   90.00
_cell.angle_beta   90.00
_cell.angle_gamma   90.00
#
_symmetry.space_group_name_H-M   'P 1'
#
loop_
_entity.id
_entity.type
_entity.pdbx_description
1 polymer ?
#
loop_
_entity_poly.entity_id
_entity_poly.type
_entity_poly.pdbx_seq_one_letter_code
_entity_poly.pdbx_strand_id
1 'polypeptide(L)'
;MLLTTGSSVKDAHGNIYILDNVLGGGGFGNVFKAHRQSDGFVVAVKTLLSSFASPDMLLAFKKELQRTSVVASDNVIKYYFAHDGTKYPEYPPYIIMEYIDGGTLTQLLQKQSATGQLFDLDFINKACMQLAEGMRAISKELVHRDIKPDNILVHNDVLKISDFGLSKYVADSTRTLTLKGYGTLQYFAPEAWENDKNTIQMDIYSMGIVFYQIATLQYPYKLPTSPDTNAYRDAHMYQLVQNPTIYNPNLPQGLVSIILRMLEKPTQKRFSNWEDIIDALGKNTTPSSKSNTALERALANRNNADLKKQEESATRKKAEALREQQCKLVFSQYEAVVFDPIRTFISTFNEQYAGTTGFRFEYKHRNNISDHFSVKITTPDKKWICIDTEVVLAENHHRSTRTSSLNQFCISSQNYIPQCKGRDVMAWSYLRDETGRGFNILLLKCKDSLYGDWYILRNTNSAFSREYRAEPFGFTLQELPKEIVHIDALHIYNSEFKDFDIADVENFLADRA
;
A
#
# COMPACT_ATOMS: atom_id res chain seq x y z
N MET A 1 -2.95 -36.88 10.23
CA MET A 1 -1.98 -37.12 11.34
C MET A 1 -1.06 -35.92 11.42
N LEU A 2 -0.84 -35.32 12.59
CA LEU A 2 0.14 -34.27 12.76
C LEU A 2 1.52 -34.93 12.97
N LEU A 3 2.52 -34.52 12.19
CA LEU A 3 3.91 -34.94 12.40
C LEU A 3 4.52 -34.16 13.55
N THR A 4 5.16 -34.91 14.48
CA THR A 4 5.82 -34.37 15.68
C THR A 4 7.22 -34.95 15.79
N THR A 5 8.02 -34.45 16.70
CA THR A 5 9.31 -35.05 17.08
C THR A 5 9.13 -36.56 17.37
N GLY A 6 10.00 -37.39 16.83
CA GLY A 6 9.94 -38.85 16.90
C GLY A 6 9.09 -39.49 15.77
N SER A 7 8.28 -38.72 15.04
CA SER A 7 7.62 -39.23 13.83
C SER A 7 8.64 -39.55 12.74
N SER A 8 8.26 -40.41 11.80
CA SER A 8 9.09 -40.71 10.63
C SER A 8 8.37 -40.32 9.33
N VAL A 9 9.15 -40.01 8.29
CA VAL A 9 8.69 -39.76 6.93
C VAL A 9 9.54 -40.56 5.94
N LYS A 10 9.10 -40.71 4.68
CA LYS A 10 9.79 -41.50 3.68
C LYS A 10 10.09 -40.69 2.42
N ASP A 11 11.22 -40.95 1.76
CA ASP A 11 11.51 -40.37 0.44
C ASP A 11 10.95 -41.19 -0.72
N ALA A 12 11.30 -40.83 -1.96
CA ALA A 12 10.86 -41.53 -3.17
C ALA A 12 11.28 -42.98 -3.22
N HIS A 13 12.39 -43.34 -2.58
CA HIS A 13 12.97 -44.67 -2.57
C HIS A 13 12.56 -45.50 -1.33
N GLY A 14 11.76 -44.93 -0.44
CA GLY A 14 11.32 -45.58 0.80
C GLY A 14 12.31 -45.45 1.94
N ASN A 15 13.39 -44.67 1.82
CA ASN A 15 14.28 -44.36 2.93
C ASN A 15 13.51 -43.65 4.03
N ILE A 16 13.73 -44.08 5.28
CA ILE A 16 13.04 -43.53 6.44
C ILE A 16 13.88 -42.41 7.06
N TYR A 17 13.24 -41.28 7.35
CA TYR A 17 13.82 -40.13 8.07
C TYR A 17 13.06 -39.90 9.36
N ILE A 18 13.78 -39.85 10.46
CA ILE A 18 13.23 -39.62 11.81
C ILE A 18 13.32 -38.14 12.14
N LEU A 19 12.21 -37.53 12.56
CA LEU A 19 12.12 -36.12 12.94
C LEU A 19 12.71 -35.94 14.35
N ASP A 20 13.83 -35.19 14.46
CA ASP A 20 14.58 -35.04 15.73
C ASP A 20 14.01 -33.90 16.59
N ASN A 21 14.10 -32.67 16.09
CA ASN A 21 13.65 -31.49 16.81
C ASN A 21 13.10 -30.43 15.84
N VAL A 22 12.24 -29.57 16.36
CA VAL A 22 11.68 -28.44 15.62
C VAL A 22 12.74 -27.36 15.47
N LEU A 23 13.02 -26.94 14.24
CA LEU A 23 13.90 -25.84 13.88
C LEU A 23 13.14 -24.50 13.83
N GLY A 24 11.88 -24.55 13.46
CA GLY A 24 11.01 -23.38 13.36
C GLY A 24 9.60 -23.79 12.93
N GLY A 25 8.65 -22.89 13.11
CA GLY A 25 7.27 -23.07 12.71
C GLY A 25 6.66 -21.75 12.31
N GLY A 26 5.65 -21.79 11.44
CA GLY A 26 4.93 -20.62 10.96
C GLY A 26 3.58 -20.98 10.37
N GLY A 27 2.96 -20.05 9.70
CA GLY A 27 1.63 -20.22 9.08
C GLY A 27 1.53 -21.37 8.07
N PHE A 28 2.67 -21.92 7.62
CA PHE A 28 2.76 -22.97 6.59
C PHE A 28 3.04 -24.37 7.15
N GLY A 29 3.40 -24.49 8.40
CA GLY A 29 3.79 -25.75 9.02
C GLY A 29 5.06 -25.63 9.82
N ASN A 30 5.56 -26.77 10.27
CA ASN A 30 6.77 -26.87 11.05
C ASN A 30 7.94 -27.34 10.21
N VAL A 31 9.13 -26.85 10.51
CA VAL A 31 10.39 -27.36 9.95
C VAL A 31 11.10 -28.14 11.05
N PHE A 32 11.47 -29.38 10.75
CA PHE A 32 12.17 -30.28 11.66
C PHE A 32 13.58 -30.54 11.13
N LYS A 33 14.56 -30.61 12.03
CA LYS A 33 15.78 -31.36 11.78
C LYS A 33 15.42 -32.84 11.77
N ALA A 34 15.98 -33.60 10.85
CA ALA A 34 15.74 -35.03 10.75
C ALA A 34 17.00 -35.75 10.30
N HIS A 35 17.08 -37.03 10.58
CA HIS A 35 18.16 -37.87 10.08
C HIS A 35 17.61 -39.11 9.38
N ARG A 36 18.31 -39.58 8.36
CA ARG A 36 18.00 -40.81 7.69
C ARG A 36 18.39 -42.01 8.55
N GLN A 37 17.47 -42.92 8.82
CA GLN A 37 17.63 -44.01 9.75
C GLN A 37 18.79 -44.94 9.38
N SER A 38 19.09 -45.12 8.08
CA SER A 38 20.09 -46.11 7.59
C SER A 38 21.55 -45.69 7.83
N ASP A 39 21.85 -44.37 7.75
CA ASP A 39 23.23 -43.88 7.72
C ASP A 39 23.43 -42.55 8.50
N GLY A 40 22.37 -42.03 9.13
CA GLY A 40 22.44 -40.80 9.91
C GLY A 40 22.52 -39.53 9.03
N PHE A 41 22.31 -39.58 7.71
CA PHE A 41 22.35 -38.40 6.86
C PHE A 41 21.33 -37.35 7.31
N VAL A 42 21.82 -36.15 7.66
CA VAL A 42 21.00 -35.09 8.26
C VAL A 42 20.32 -34.27 7.16
N VAL A 43 19.04 -34.00 7.38
CA VAL A 43 18.17 -33.23 6.47
C VAL A 43 17.27 -32.28 7.26
N ALA A 44 16.62 -31.34 6.58
CA ALA A 44 15.48 -30.61 7.11
C ALA A 44 14.19 -31.17 6.47
N VAL A 45 13.14 -31.32 7.27
CA VAL A 45 11.82 -31.75 6.81
C VAL A 45 10.82 -30.65 7.13
N LYS A 46 10.26 -30.03 6.08
CA LYS A 46 9.20 -29.03 6.20
C LYS A 46 7.85 -29.71 6.00
N THR A 47 7.04 -29.73 7.06
CA THR A 47 5.66 -30.25 7.00
C THR A 47 4.72 -29.11 6.57
N LEU A 48 3.69 -29.45 5.79
CA LEU A 48 2.70 -28.50 5.36
C LEU A 48 1.41 -28.72 6.14
N LEU A 49 0.79 -27.65 6.61
CA LEU A 49 -0.50 -27.76 7.31
C LEU A 49 -1.56 -28.33 6.36
N SER A 50 -2.29 -29.33 6.80
CA SER A 50 -3.31 -30.04 6.04
C SER A 50 -4.54 -29.20 5.64
N SER A 51 -4.58 -27.92 6.02
CA SER A 51 -5.67 -27.00 5.71
C SER A 51 -5.69 -26.44 4.29
N PHE A 52 -4.80 -26.91 3.40
CA PHE A 52 -4.91 -26.63 1.97
C PHE A 52 -6.02 -27.47 1.35
N ALA A 53 -7.25 -27.04 1.55
CA ALA A 53 -8.45 -27.87 1.41
C ALA A 53 -9.09 -27.83 0.01
N SER A 54 -8.45 -27.31 -1.04
CA SER A 54 -8.99 -27.48 -2.39
C SER A 54 -8.08 -28.33 -3.27
N PRO A 55 -8.65 -29.24 -4.08
CA PRO A 55 -7.89 -30.04 -5.04
C PRO A 55 -7.04 -29.19 -5.99
N ASP A 56 -7.53 -28.00 -6.35
CA ASP A 56 -6.82 -27.07 -7.24
C ASP A 56 -5.57 -26.49 -6.58
N MET A 57 -5.62 -26.18 -5.29
CA MET A 57 -4.45 -25.72 -4.53
C MET A 57 -3.39 -26.82 -4.44
N LEU A 58 -3.80 -28.07 -4.19
CA LEU A 58 -2.88 -29.19 -4.14
C LEU A 58 -2.22 -29.45 -5.50
N LEU A 59 -2.99 -29.39 -6.60
CA LEU A 59 -2.45 -29.57 -7.96
C LEU A 59 -1.43 -28.47 -8.31
N ALA A 60 -1.74 -27.26 -7.96
CA ALA A 60 -0.85 -26.15 -8.22
C ALA A 60 0.42 -26.23 -7.35
N PHE A 61 0.31 -26.64 -6.07
CA PHE A 61 1.45 -26.95 -5.20
C PHE A 61 2.35 -28.04 -5.79
N LYS A 62 1.78 -29.12 -6.32
CA LYS A 62 2.53 -30.18 -7.02
C LYS A 62 3.36 -29.65 -8.19
N LYS A 63 2.76 -28.79 -9.03
CA LYS A 63 3.46 -28.18 -10.17
C LYS A 63 4.61 -27.29 -9.72
N GLU A 64 4.43 -26.54 -8.64
CA GLU A 64 5.47 -25.67 -8.08
C GLU A 64 6.63 -26.49 -7.51
N LEU A 65 6.36 -27.57 -6.78
CA LEU A 65 7.37 -28.49 -6.28
C LEU A 65 8.21 -29.13 -7.38
N GLN A 66 7.59 -29.51 -8.51
CA GLN A 66 8.30 -30.02 -9.66
C GLN A 66 9.29 -29.00 -10.24
N ARG A 67 8.89 -27.72 -10.35
CA ARG A 67 9.77 -26.64 -10.81
C ARG A 67 10.89 -26.36 -9.82
N THR A 68 10.60 -26.39 -8.52
CA THR A 68 11.56 -26.17 -7.45
C THR A 68 12.67 -27.23 -7.45
N SER A 69 12.33 -28.48 -7.72
CA SER A 69 13.28 -29.59 -7.67
C SER A 69 14.33 -29.58 -8.79
N VAL A 70 14.13 -28.80 -9.87
CA VAL A 70 15.09 -28.71 -10.99
C VAL A 70 16.06 -27.53 -10.83
N VAL A 71 15.84 -26.64 -9.88
CA VAL A 71 16.74 -25.51 -9.61
C VAL A 71 18.03 -26.03 -8.98
N ALA A 72 19.16 -25.86 -9.68
CA ALA A 72 20.49 -26.29 -9.22
C ALA A 72 21.43 -25.07 -9.13
N SER A 73 21.84 -24.74 -7.90
CA SER A 73 22.83 -23.69 -7.59
C SER A 73 23.38 -23.92 -6.19
N ASP A 74 24.66 -23.58 -5.98
CA ASP A 74 25.26 -23.61 -4.64
C ASP A 74 24.63 -22.59 -3.69
N ASN A 75 24.00 -21.53 -4.24
CA ASN A 75 23.35 -20.47 -3.48
C ASN A 75 21.82 -20.65 -3.36
N VAL A 76 21.35 -21.89 -3.61
CA VAL A 76 19.96 -22.30 -3.43
C VAL A 76 19.90 -23.56 -2.62
N ILE A 77 18.94 -23.67 -1.69
CA ILE A 77 18.74 -24.87 -0.91
C ILE A 77 18.39 -26.06 -1.83
N LYS A 78 18.99 -27.23 -1.56
CA LYS A 78 18.68 -28.45 -2.34
C LYS A 78 17.42 -29.10 -1.79
N TYR A 79 16.47 -29.37 -2.68
CA TYR A 79 15.30 -30.18 -2.37
C TYR A 79 15.55 -31.62 -2.79
N TYR A 80 15.46 -32.57 -1.85
CA TYR A 80 15.71 -33.97 -2.09
C TYR A 80 14.45 -34.74 -2.48
N PHE A 81 13.32 -34.40 -1.83
CA PHE A 81 12.05 -35.03 -2.09
C PHE A 81 10.87 -34.15 -1.65
N ALA A 82 9.80 -34.20 -2.41
CA ALA A 82 8.54 -33.54 -2.07
C ALA A 82 7.40 -34.55 -2.08
N HIS A 83 6.76 -34.74 -0.94
CA HIS A 83 5.59 -35.59 -0.80
C HIS A 83 4.32 -34.74 -0.90
N ASP A 84 3.44 -35.14 -1.79
CA ASP A 84 2.20 -34.43 -2.11
C ASP A 84 0.94 -35.07 -1.48
N GLY A 85 1.12 -36.05 -0.60
CA GLY A 85 0.05 -36.84 0.01
C GLY A 85 -0.46 -38.02 -0.80
N THR A 86 0.03 -38.27 -2.04
CA THR A 86 -0.46 -39.37 -2.87
C THR A 86 0.30 -40.68 -2.64
N LYS A 87 1.63 -40.65 -2.60
CA LYS A 87 2.43 -41.86 -2.48
C LYS A 87 2.31 -42.52 -1.09
N TYR A 88 2.20 -41.72 -0.06
CA TYR A 88 2.06 -42.13 1.33
C TYR A 88 0.86 -41.43 1.98
N PRO A 89 -0.39 -41.91 1.74
CA PRO A 89 -1.61 -41.22 2.16
C PRO A 89 -1.73 -41.04 3.69
N GLU A 90 -0.98 -41.82 4.46
CA GLU A 90 -0.90 -41.74 5.92
C GLU A 90 -0.19 -40.46 6.44
N TYR A 91 0.62 -39.81 5.57
CA TYR A 91 1.36 -38.60 5.93
C TYR A 91 0.74 -37.35 5.28
N PRO A 92 0.76 -36.21 5.98
CA PRO A 92 0.49 -34.92 5.35
C PRO A 92 1.56 -34.62 4.30
N PRO A 93 1.35 -33.65 3.39
CA PRO A 93 2.40 -33.19 2.49
C PRO A 93 3.63 -32.67 3.25
N TYR A 94 4.81 -33.00 2.78
CA TYR A 94 6.09 -32.56 3.35
C TYR A 94 7.18 -32.46 2.28
N ILE A 95 8.24 -31.71 2.61
CA ILE A 95 9.43 -31.54 1.79
C ILE A 95 10.65 -32.01 2.58
N ILE A 96 11.50 -32.87 1.99
CA ILE A 96 12.82 -33.21 2.49
C ILE A 96 13.84 -32.36 1.74
N MET A 97 14.64 -31.58 2.46
CA MET A 97 15.59 -30.62 1.90
C MET A 97 16.91 -30.61 2.66
N GLU A 98 17.90 -29.98 2.09
CA GLU A 98 19.21 -29.74 2.70
C GLU A 98 19.06 -29.08 4.08
N TYR A 99 19.78 -29.61 5.06
CA TYR A 99 19.86 -29.01 6.39
C TYR A 99 21.01 -28.02 6.44
N ILE A 100 20.74 -26.82 6.92
CA ILE A 100 21.70 -25.73 7.10
C ILE A 100 21.77 -25.38 8.59
N ASP A 101 22.98 -25.32 9.13
CA ASP A 101 23.25 -25.19 10.57
C ASP A 101 23.60 -23.76 11.03
N GLY A 102 23.92 -22.86 10.09
CA GLY A 102 24.35 -21.49 10.41
C GLY A 102 23.22 -20.48 10.63
N GLY A 103 21.96 -20.94 10.61
CA GLY A 103 20.80 -20.06 10.85
C GLY A 103 20.39 -19.23 9.63
N THR A 104 19.68 -18.14 9.88
CA THR A 104 19.14 -17.25 8.82
C THR A 104 19.98 -15.98 8.68
N LEU A 105 19.86 -15.31 7.52
CA LEU A 105 20.46 -13.99 7.32
C LEU A 105 19.91 -12.96 8.31
N THR A 106 18.64 -13.07 8.75
CA THR A 106 18.06 -12.23 9.82
C THR A 106 18.92 -12.33 11.09
N GLN A 107 19.26 -13.54 11.51
CA GLN A 107 20.10 -13.75 12.72
C GLN A 107 21.51 -13.21 12.52
N LEU A 108 22.08 -13.38 11.32
CA LEU A 108 23.39 -12.83 10.98
C LEU A 108 23.40 -11.30 11.02
N LEU A 109 22.39 -10.64 10.42
CA LEU A 109 22.24 -9.19 10.46
C LEU A 109 22.07 -8.66 11.88
N GLN A 110 21.26 -9.32 12.71
CA GLN A 110 21.07 -8.97 14.12
C GLN A 110 22.37 -9.11 14.93
N LYS A 111 23.08 -10.22 14.74
CA LYS A 111 24.38 -10.45 15.39
C LYS A 111 25.40 -9.38 15.00
N GLN A 112 25.49 -9.05 13.72
CA GLN A 112 26.40 -8.01 13.23
C GLN A 112 26.02 -6.64 13.78
N SER A 113 24.73 -6.29 13.75
CA SER A 113 24.23 -5.03 14.30
C SER A 113 24.55 -4.88 15.80
N ALA A 114 24.50 -5.97 16.57
CA ALA A 114 24.84 -5.97 18.01
C ALA A 114 26.33 -5.66 18.27
N THR A 115 27.22 -5.87 17.29
CA THR A 115 28.64 -5.49 17.41
C THR A 115 28.88 -3.99 17.25
N GLY A 116 27.89 -3.24 16.72
CA GLY A 116 28.04 -1.84 16.34
C GLY A 116 28.93 -1.61 15.11
N GLN A 117 29.33 -2.68 14.41
CA GLN A 117 30.20 -2.61 13.23
C GLN A 117 29.45 -3.08 11.98
N LEU A 118 29.74 -2.47 10.85
CA LEU A 118 29.25 -2.89 9.54
C LEU A 118 30.01 -4.15 9.07
N PHE A 119 29.45 -4.88 8.14
CA PHE A 119 30.20 -5.90 7.41
C PHE A 119 31.32 -5.25 6.58
N ASP A 120 32.43 -5.98 6.38
CA ASP A 120 33.46 -5.55 5.46
C ASP A 120 32.98 -5.60 4.00
N LEU A 121 33.67 -4.88 3.14
CA LEU A 121 33.28 -4.77 1.72
C LEU A 121 33.39 -6.08 0.95
N ASP A 122 34.32 -6.95 1.34
CA ASP A 122 34.52 -8.25 0.69
C ASP A 122 33.33 -9.17 1.00
N PHE A 123 32.88 -9.20 2.25
CA PHE A 123 31.67 -9.92 2.63
C PHE A 123 30.44 -9.37 1.90
N ILE A 124 30.26 -8.02 1.88
CA ILE A 124 29.11 -7.39 1.22
C ILE A 124 29.07 -7.77 -0.27
N ASN A 125 30.20 -7.63 -0.98
CA ASN A 125 30.28 -7.95 -2.41
C ASN A 125 30.01 -9.44 -2.67
N LYS A 126 30.63 -10.34 -1.86
CA LYS A 126 30.46 -11.78 -1.97
C LYS A 126 29.00 -12.18 -1.71
N ALA A 127 28.38 -11.64 -0.66
CA ALA A 127 26.98 -11.91 -0.33
C ALA A 127 26.02 -11.45 -1.43
N CYS A 128 26.19 -10.22 -1.96
CA CYS A 128 25.37 -9.73 -3.06
C CYS A 128 25.52 -10.58 -4.32
N MET A 129 26.75 -11.01 -4.65
CA MET A 129 27.00 -11.88 -5.81
C MET A 129 26.36 -13.24 -5.65
N GLN A 130 26.53 -13.89 -4.50
CA GLN A 130 25.94 -15.21 -4.20
C GLN A 130 24.41 -15.18 -4.31
N LEU A 131 23.77 -14.15 -3.75
CA LEU A 131 22.32 -14.00 -3.82
C LEU A 131 21.83 -13.71 -5.22
N ALA A 132 22.55 -12.90 -6.00
CA ALA A 132 22.21 -12.67 -7.41
C ALA A 132 22.33 -13.97 -8.24
N GLU A 133 23.38 -14.77 -8.04
CA GLU A 133 23.57 -16.08 -8.70
C GLU A 133 22.48 -17.07 -8.32
N GLY A 134 22.09 -17.14 -7.03
CA GLY A 134 20.98 -17.96 -6.58
C GLY A 134 19.66 -17.55 -7.25
N MET A 135 19.37 -16.25 -7.30
CA MET A 135 18.17 -15.73 -7.95
C MET A 135 18.17 -15.92 -9.47
N ARG A 136 19.33 -15.84 -10.12
CA ARG A 136 19.47 -16.19 -11.53
C ARG A 136 19.03 -17.62 -11.80
N ALA A 137 19.43 -18.55 -10.94
CA ALA A 137 19.03 -19.95 -11.09
C ALA A 137 17.52 -20.13 -10.87
N ILE A 138 16.95 -19.50 -9.84
CA ILE A 138 15.52 -19.59 -9.51
C ILE A 138 14.67 -18.97 -10.62
N SER A 139 15.05 -17.79 -11.13
CA SER A 139 14.24 -17.02 -12.08
C SER A 139 14.04 -17.68 -13.45
N LYS A 140 14.84 -18.69 -13.79
CA LYS A 140 14.66 -19.51 -14.98
C LYS A 140 13.40 -20.38 -14.90
N GLU A 141 13.01 -20.76 -13.71
CA GLU A 141 11.92 -21.71 -13.47
C GLU A 141 10.67 -21.03 -12.90
N LEU A 142 10.85 -20.03 -12.01
CA LEU A 142 9.76 -19.41 -11.28
C LEU A 142 10.11 -18.02 -10.70
N VAL A 143 9.10 -17.30 -10.21
CA VAL A 143 9.23 -16.09 -9.41
C VAL A 143 9.15 -16.49 -7.94
N HIS A 144 10.07 -15.99 -7.10
CA HIS A 144 10.19 -16.38 -5.68
C HIS A 144 9.05 -15.83 -4.80
N ARG A 145 8.75 -14.54 -4.89
CA ARG A 145 7.64 -13.80 -4.24
C ARG A 145 7.72 -13.58 -2.73
N ASP A 146 8.63 -14.23 -2.02
CA ASP A 146 8.81 -14.07 -0.57
C ASP A 146 10.29 -13.94 -0.21
N ILE A 147 11.00 -13.04 -0.91
CA ILE A 147 12.40 -12.75 -0.63
C ILE A 147 12.49 -11.88 0.62
N LYS A 148 13.19 -12.41 1.62
CA LYS A 148 13.48 -11.76 2.90
C LYS A 148 14.65 -12.45 3.59
N PRO A 149 15.34 -11.81 4.55
CA PRO A 149 16.46 -12.42 5.26
C PRO A 149 16.13 -13.72 6.00
N ASP A 150 14.86 -13.92 6.42
CA ASP A 150 14.42 -15.16 7.06
C ASP A 150 14.46 -16.36 6.11
N ASN A 151 14.30 -16.15 4.82
CA ASN A 151 14.32 -17.16 3.77
C ASN A 151 15.71 -17.31 3.09
N ILE A 152 16.74 -16.72 3.68
CA ILE A 152 18.13 -16.85 3.27
C ILE A 152 18.90 -17.51 4.40
N LEU A 153 19.38 -18.72 4.16
CA LEU A 153 20.12 -19.52 5.14
C LEU A 153 21.62 -19.31 4.99
N VAL A 154 22.34 -19.43 6.10
CA VAL A 154 23.78 -19.23 6.17
C VAL A 154 24.48 -20.57 6.45
N HIS A 155 25.38 -20.98 5.57
CA HIS A 155 26.22 -22.17 5.78
C HIS A 155 27.69 -21.78 5.58
N ASN A 156 28.43 -21.65 6.67
CA ASN A 156 29.75 -21.04 6.68
C ASN A 156 29.64 -19.63 6.03
N ASP A 157 30.40 -19.35 4.98
CA ASP A 157 30.33 -18.07 4.26
C ASP A 157 29.42 -18.14 3.00
N VAL A 158 28.60 -19.17 2.87
CA VAL A 158 27.70 -19.35 1.73
C VAL A 158 26.27 -19.02 2.13
N LEU A 159 25.66 -18.14 1.35
CA LEU A 159 24.25 -17.81 1.48
C LEU A 159 23.42 -18.67 0.54
N LYS A 160 22.36 -19.28 1.06
CA LYS A 160 21.45 -20.15 0.32
C LYS A 160 20.02 -19.66 0.42
N ILE A 161 19.40 -19.41 -0.73
CA ILE A 161 18.00 -18.99 -0.82
C ILE A 161 17.10 -20.21 -0.62
N SER A 162 16.07 -20.06 0.23
CA SER A 162 15.12 -21.11 0.59
C SER A 162 13.67 -20.61 0.42
N ASP A 163 12.71 -21.53 0.58
CA ASP A 163 11.26 -21.24 0.61
C ASP A 163 10.68 -20.56 -0.64
N PHE A 164 11.31 -20.74 -1.79
CA PHE A 164 10.80 -20.27 -3.07
C PHE A 164 9.68 -21.20 -3.59
N GLY A 165 8.73 -20.64 -4.32
CA GLY A 165 7.65 -21.38 -4.95
C GLY A 165 6.42 -21.69 -4.09
N LEU A 166 6.50 -21.57 -2.75
CA LEU A 166 5.37 -21.86 -1.86
C LEU A 166 4.46 -20.66 -1.61
N SER A 167 4.93 -19.47 -1.89
CA SER A 167 4.28 -18.20 -1.55
C SER A 167 3.00 -17.89 -2.34
N LYS A 168 2.79 -18.49 -3.53
CA LYS A 168 1.57 -18.28 -4.32
C LYS A 168 0.30 -18.75 -3.59
N TYR A 169 0.41 -19.87 -2.86
CA TYR A 169 -0.71 -20.45 -2.11
C TYR A 169 -1.03 -19.69 -0.85
N VAL A 170 -0.06 -18.95 -0.38
CA VAL A 170 -0.14 -18.09 0.79
C VAL A 170 -0.89 -16.81 0.49
N ALA A 171 -0.58 -16.18 -0.63
CA ALA A 171 -1.20 -14.92 -1.01
C ALA A 171 -2.71 -15.03 -1.20
N ASP A 172 -3.20 -16.15 -1.76
CA ASP A 172 -4.63 -16.34 -2.00
C ASP A 172 -5.41 -16.75 -0.74
N SER A 173 -4.78 -17.49 0.20
CA SER A 173 -5.41 -17.89 1.47
C SER A 173 -5.20 -16.91 2.62
N THR A 174 -4.19 -16.03 2.55
CA THR A 174 -3.79 -15.13 3.63
C THR A 174 -4.11 -13.66 3.40
N ARG A 175 -4.79 -13.28 2.33
CA ARG A 175 -5.30 -11.89 2.19
C ARG A 175 -6.11 -11.43 3.40
N THR A 176 -6.68 -12.39 4.15
CA THR A 176 -7.39 -12.16 5.42
C THR A 176 -6.55 -12.46 6.68
N LEU A 177 -5.44 -13.20 6.57
CA LEU A 177 -4.66 -13.72 7.71
C LEU A 177 -3.25 -13.09 7.86
N THR A 178 -2.69 -12.48 6.81
CA THR A 178 -1.31 -11.92 6.83
C THR A 178 -1.20 -10.62 7.64
N LEU A 179 -2.29 -10.05 8.09
CA LEU A 179 -2.26 -8.93 9.05
C LEU A 179 -1.65 -9.32 10.42
N LYS A 180 -1.38 -10.62 10.68
CA LYS A 180 -0.77 -11.11 11.93
C LYS A 180 0.74 -11.40 11.87
N GLY A 181 1.37 -11.27 10.68
CA GLY A 181 2.82 -11.51 10.52
C GLY A 181 3.52 -10.34 9.81
N TYR A 182 3.79 -9.27 10.52
CA TYR A 182 4.37 -8.00 10.02
C TYR A 182 5.69 -8.13 9.24
N GLY A 183 6.36 -9.28 9.25
CA GLY A 183 7.69 -9.44 8.65
C GLY A 183 7.73 -9.39 7.12
N THR A 184 6.71 -9.87 6.42
CA THR A 184 6.71 -9.99 4.94
C THR A 184 6.46 -8.65 4.25
N LEU A 185 5.65 -7.76 4.83
CA LEU A 185 5.30 -6.45 4.26
C LEU A 185 6.51 -5.53 4.03
N GLN A 186 7.57 -5.71 4.81
CA GLN A 186 8.82 -4.94 4.70
C GLN A 186 9.55 -5.11 3.37
N TYR A 187 9.25 -6.18 2.62
CA TYR A 187 9.96 -6.53 1.38
C TYR A 187 9.08 -6.46 0.14
N PHE A 188 7.81 -6.06 0.28
CA PHE A 188 6.86 -6.00 -0.83
C PHE A 188 7.25 -4.92 -1.84
N ALA A 189 7.32 -5.31 -3.10
CA ALA A 189 7.49 -4.37 -4.19
C ALA A 189 6.24 -3.46 -4.33
N PRO A 190 6.38 -2.21 -4.81
CA PRO A 190 5.25 -1.30 -5.01
C PRO A 190 4.09 -1.93 -5.78
N GLU A 191 4.36 -2.60 -6.89
CA GLU A 191 3.36 -3.26 -7.74
C GLU A 191 2.66 -4.44 -7.06
N ALA A 192 3.26 -5.04 -6.02
CA ALA A 192 2.62 -6.10 -5.24
C ALA A 192 1.44 -5.56 -4.41
N TRP A 193 1.47 -4.28 -4.01
CA TRP A 193 0.38 -3.61 -3.32
C TRP A 193 -0.81 -3.27 -4.24
N GLU A 194 -0.55 -3.15 -5.54
CA GLU A 194 -1.56 -2.85 -6.56
C GLU A 194 -2.17 -4.10 -7.21
N ASN A 195 -1.79 -5.30 -6.75
CA ASN A 195 -2.21 -6.60 -7.31
C ASN A 195 -1.81 -6.83 -8.76
N ASP A 196 -0.72 -6.23 -9.21
CA ASP A 196 -0.18 -6.46 -10.53
C ASP A 196 0.37 -7.89 -10.71
N LYS A 197 0.59 -8.27 -11.98
CA LYS A 197 1.13 -9.59 -12.33
C LYS A 197 2.48 -9.80 -11.65
N ASN A 198 2.65 -10.99 -11.06
CA ASN A 198 3.92 -11.39 -10.47
C ASN A 198 5.03 -11.45 -11.53
N THR A 199 6.06 -10.65 -11.35
CA THR A 199 7.19 -10.54 -12.27
C THR A 199 8.51 -10.69 -11.52
N ILE A 200 9.57 -11.01 -12.27
CA ILE A 200 10.94 -11.05 -11.77
C ILE A 200 11.37 -9.70 -11.16
N GLN A 201 10.79 -8.57 -11.59
CA GLN A 201 11.09 -7.25 -11.08
C GLN A 201 10.63 -7.08 -9.62
N MET A 202 9.59 -7.82 -9.17
CA MET A 202 9.20 -7.86 -7.76
C MET A 202 10.31 -8.49 -6.90
N ASP A 203 10.87 -9.61 -7.36
CA ASP A 203 11.98 -10.28 -6.67
C ASP A 203 13.23 -9.40 -6.66
N ILE A 204 13.52 -8.69 -7.76
CA ILE A 204 14.65 -7.75 -7.85
C ILE A 204 14.49 -6.64 -6.80
N TYR A 205 13.29 -6.09 -6.63
CA TYR A 205 13.04 -5.08 -5.61
C TYR A 205 13.23 -5.62 -4.19
N SER A 206 12.63 -6.76 -3.88
CA SER A 206 12.73 -7.38 -2.56
C SER A 206 14.18 -7.71 -2.21
N MET A 207 14.95 -8.25 -3.18
CA MET A 207 16.37 -8.50 -3.00
C MET A 207 17.18 -7.20 -2.88
N GLY A 208 16.77 -6.12 -3.54
CA GLY A 208 17.35 -4.79 -3.37
C GLY A 208 17.28 -4.30 -1.92
N ILE A 209 16.18 -4.60 -1.21
CA ILE A 209 16.07 -4.31 0.23
C ILE A 209 17.06 -5.16 1.04
N VAL A 210 17.19 -6.44 0.69
CA VAL A 210 18.16 -7.34 1.34
C VAL A 210 19.60 -6.86 1.12
N PHE A 211 19.96 -6.45 -0.10
CA PHE A 211 21.27 -5.88 -0.41
C PHE A 211 21.53 -4.62 0.40
N TYR A 212 20.51 -3.74 0.49
CA TYR A 212 20.60 -2.54 1.31
C TYR A 212 20.88 -2.88 2.78
N GLN A 213 20.18 -3.86 3.35
CA GLN A 213 20.37 -4.29 4.73
C GLN A 213 21.75 -4.93 4.96
N ILE A 214 22.25 -5.74 4.04
CA ILE A 214 23.62 -6.29 4.11
C ILE A 214 24.66 -5.15 4.09
N ALA A 215 24.44 -4.14 3.23
CA ALA A 215 25.39 -3.05 3.05
C ALA A 215 25.40 -2.03 4.20
N THR A 216 24.28 -1.88 4.94
CA THR A 216 24.08 -0.76 5.89
C THR A 216 23.60 -1.17 7.27
N LEU A 217 23.14 -2.39 7.47
CA LEU A 217 22.41 -2.87 8.65
C LEU A 217 21.15 -2.04 8.97
N GLN A 218 20.63 -1.29 7.98
CA GLN A 218 19.46 -0.44 8.12
C GLN A 218 18.39 -0.81 7.10
N TYR A 219 17.15 -0.41 7.38
CA TYR A 219 16.05 -0.49 6.43
C TYR A 219 16.05 0.76 5.53
N PRO A 220 15.72 0.64 4.23
CA PRO A 220 15.87 1.74 3.28
C PRO A 220 14.88 2.90 3.46
N TYR A 221 13.84 2.74 4.27
CA TYR A 221 12.80 3.73 4.50
C TYR A 221 12.67 4.13 5.96
N LYS A 222 12.23 5.37 6.20
CA LYS A 222 11.89 5.84 7.55
C LYS A 222 10.48 5.38 7.90
N LEU A 223 10.36 4.55 8.92
CA LEU A 223 9.09 4.07 9.44
C LEU A 223 8.84 4.63 10.84
N PRO A 224 7.57 4.79 11.26
CA PRO A 224 7.24 5.10 12.65
C PRO A 224 7.68 3.95 13.57
N THR A 225 7.74 4.20 14.89
CA THR A 225 8.18 3.22 15.89
C THR A 225 7.35 1.92 15.87
N SER A 226 6.05 2.03 15.56
CA SER A 226 5.15 0.89 15.39
C SER A 226 4.43 1.03 14.05
N PRO A 227 5.06 0.58 12.95
CA PRO A 227 4.49 0.73 11.63
C PRO A 227 3.32 -0.23 11.43
N ASP A 228 2.21 0.30 10.92
CA ASP A 228 1.08 -0.47 10.45
C ASP A 228 1.23 -0.86 8.96
N THR A 229 0.26 -1.56 8.42
CA THR A 229 0.23 -1.95 7.00
C THR A 229 0.31 -0.75 6.07
N ASN A 230 -0.35 0.37 6.42
CA ASN A 230 -0.36 1.58 5.60
C ASN A 230 1.01 2.27 5.62
N ALA A 231 1.70 2.28 6.77
CA ALA A 231 3.05 2.83 6.88
C ALA A 231 4.04 2.10 5.96
N TYR A 232 3.98 0.77 5.88
CA TYR A 232 4.79 -0.02 4.94
C TYR A 232 4.39 0.26 3.49
N ARG A 233 3.10 0.21 3.17
CA ARG A 233 2.60 0.53 1.83
C ARG A 233 3.08 1.90 1.37
N ASP A 234 2.88 2.93 2.19
CA ASP A 234 3.26 4.30 1.88
C ASP A 234 4.79 4.44 1.68
N ALA A 235 5.58 3.73 2.47
CA ALA A 235 7.03 3.70 2.32
C ALA A 235 7.44 3.11 0.96
N HIS A 236 6.90 1.95 0.59
CA HIS A 236 7.21 1.29 -0.67
C HIS A 236 6.70 2.06 -1.89
N MET A 237 5.51 2.66 -1.80
CA MET A 237 4.90 3.40 -2.91
C MET A 237 5.52 4.79 -3.12
N TYR A 238 5.78 5.52 -2.03
CA TYR A 238 5.99 6.97 -2.11
C TYR A 238 7.30 7.48 -1.49
N GLN A 239 7.87 6.78 -0.49
CA GLN A 239 9.11 7.26 0.11
C GLN A 239 10.31 6.98 -0.78
N LEU A 240 11.27 7.90 -0.76
CA LEU A 240 12.57 7.67 -1.38
C LEU A 240 13.41 6.73 -0.55
N VAL A 241 14.20 5.94 -1.25
CA VAL A 241 15.25 5.13 -0.65
C VAL A 241 16.33 6.06 -0.10
N GLN A 242 16.67 5.91 1.17
CA GLN A 242 17.78 6.65 1.74
C GLN A 242 19.09 6.20 1.09
N ASN A 243 19.97 7.16 0.75
CA ASN A 243 21.25 6.81 0.13
C ASN A 243 22.06 5.92 1.11
N PRO A 244 22.48 4.70 0.69
CA PRO A 244 23.23 3.79 1.56
C PRO A 244 24.49 4.39 2.15
N THR A 245 25.12 5.36 1.47
CA THR A 245 26.36 6.02 1.95
C THR A 245 26.15 6.88 3.20
N ILE A 246 24.92 7.20 3.56
CA ILE A 246 24.59 7.85 4.85
C ILE A 246 24.97 6.96 6.02
N TYR A 247 24.77 5.65 5.88
CA TYR A 247 25.01 4.66 6.91
C TYR A 247 26.36 3.93 6.74
N ASN A 248 26.81 3.78 5.49
CA ASN A 248 28.11 3.17 5.16
C ASN A 248 28.84 4.01 4.11
N PRO A 249 29.62 5.02 4.53
CA PRO A 249 30.35 5.91 3.61
C PRO A 249 31.40 5.20 2.76
N ASN A 250 31.84 3.98 3.15
CA ASN A 250 32.87 3.23 2.44
C ASN A 250 32.34 2.43 1.23
N LEU A 251 31.03 2.42 0.98
CA LEU A 251 30.46 1.67 -0.12
C LEU A 251 30.93 2.20 -1.49
N PRO A 252 31.39 1.33 -2.40
CA PRO A 252 31.69 1.70 -3.77
C PRO A 252 30.46 2.28 -4.47
N GLN A 253 30.61 3.38 -5.20
CA GLN A 253 29.51 4.05 -5.90
C GLN A 253 28.78 3.13 -6.88
N GLY A 254 29.49 2.18 -7.48
CA GLY A 254 28.88 1.17 -8.34
C GLY A 254 27.89 0.28 -7.60
N LEU A 255 28.24 -0.19 -6.40
CA LEU A 255 27.32 -1.00 -5.57
C LEU A 255 26.13 -0.16 -5.10
N VAL A 256 26.36 1.09 -4.71
CA VAL A 256 25.28 2.04 -4.35
C VAL A 256 24.29 2.20 -5.51
N SER A 257 24.82 2.41 -6.73
CA SER A 257 24.00 2.56 -7.94
C SER A 257 23.18 1.31 -8.26
N ILE A 258 23.75 0.12 -8.05
CA ILE A 258 23.05 -1.16 -8.24
C ILE A 258 21.89 -1.26 -7.24
N ILE A 259 22.14 -1.05 -5.95
CA ILE A 259 21.12 -1.13 -4.90
C ILE A 259 19.99 -0.13 -5.17
N LEU A 260 20.30 1.12 -5.47
CA LEU A 260 19.30 2.16 -5.74
C LEU A 260 18.49 1.83 -7.00
N ARG A 261 19.12 1.30 -8.07
CA ARG A 261 18.40 0.89 -9.28
C ARG A 261 17.48 -0.32 -9.05
N MET A 262 17.87 -1.27 -8.21
CA MET A 262 16.98 -2.38 -7.81
C MET A 262 15.75 -1.87 -7.07
N LEU A 263 15.86 -0.78 -6.30
CA LEU A 263 14.81 -0.18 -5.48
C LEU A 263 14.00 0.92 -6.19
N GLU A 264 14.19 1.15 -7.49
CA GLU A 264 13.35 2.06 -8.27
C GLU A 264 11.88 1.65 -8.20
N LYS A 265 10.98 2.65 -8.04
CA LYS A 265 9.54 2.38 -7.92
C LYS A 265 8.94 1.87 -9.23
N PRO A 266 9.18 2.53 -10.40
CA PRO A 266 8.73 1.99 -11.68
C PRO A 266 9.54 0.75 -12.07
N THR A 267 8.85 -0.34 -12.40
CA THR A 267 9.46 -1.63 -12.79
C THR A 267 10.42 -1.50 -13.98
N GLN A 268 10.09 -0.63 -14.95
CA GLN A 268 10.89 -0.40 -16.17
C GLN A 268 12.24 0.28 -15.90
N LYS A 269 12.41 0.91 -14.75
CA LYS A 269 13.68 1.54 -14.33
C LYS A 269 14.61 0.57 -13.62
N ARG A 270 14.09 -0.56 -13.13
CA ARG A 270 14.89 -1.62 -12.52
C ARG A 270 15.72 -2.37 -13.56
N PHE A 271 16.49 -3.33 -13.12
CA PHE A 271 17.13 -4.29 -14.00
C PHE A 271 16.09 -5.19 -14.66
N SER A 272 16.38 -5.61 -15.90
CA SER A 272 15.48 -6.48 -16.66
C SER A 272 15.58 -7.95 -16.25
N ASN A 273 16.75 -8.37 -15.79
CA ASN A 273 17.08 -9.74 -15.43
C ASN A 273 18.22 -9.77 -14.39
N TRP A 274 18.54 -10.96 -13.89
CA TRP A 274 19.61 -11.18 -12.90
C TRP A 274 21.00 -11.17 -13.52
N GLU A 275 21.14 -11.50 -14.78
CA GLU A 275 22.39 -11.45 -15.53
C GLU A 275 22.96 -10.02 -15.54
N ASP A 276 22.12 -9.02 -15.81
CA ASP A 276 22.52 -7.62 -15.80
C ASP A 276 23.01 -7.16 -14.42
N ILE A 277 22.42 -7.69 -13.33
CA ILE A 277 22.84 -7.40 -11.95
C ILE A 277 24.20 -8.05 -11.65
N ILE A 278 24.39 -9.31 -12.03
CA ILE A 278 25.66 -10.04 -11.85
C ILE A 278 26.77 -9.36 -12.62
N ASP A 279 26.54 -8.98 -13.87
CA ASP A 279 27.50 -8.24 -14.69
C ASP A 279 27.89 -6.90 -14.07
N ALA A 280 26.90 -6.18 -13.50
CA ALA A 280 27.15 -4.91 -12.82
C ALA A 280 27.96 -5.10 -11.53
N LEU A 281 27.66 -6.13 -10.73
CA LEU A 281 28.42 -6.50 -9.53
C LEU A 281 29.86 -6.89 -9.89
N GLY A 282 30.07 -7.70 -10.92
CA GLY A 282 31.39 -8.15 -11.37
C GLY A 282 32.31 -6.99 -11.83
N LYS A 283 31.76 -5.98 -12.46
CA LYS A 283 32.51 -4.78 -12.87
C LYS A 283 32.96 -3.91 -11.68
N ASN A 284 32.28 -4.00 -10.55
CA ASN A 284 32.59 -3.21 -9.36
C ASN A 284 33.63 -3.86 -8.43
N THR A 285 33.98 -5.12 -8.65
CA THR A 285 35.00 -5.84 -7.88
C THR A 285 36.43 -5.61 -8.37
N THR A 286 36.62 -4.99 -9.54
CA THR A 286 37.94 -4.59 -10.01
C THR A 286 38.36 -3.25 -9.37
N PRO A 287 39.52 -3.19 -8.69
CA PRO A 287 40.01 -1.91 -8.14
C PRO A 287 40.26 -0.93 -9.28
N SER A 288 39.43 0.08 -9.42
CA SER A 288 39.64 1.17 -10.35
C SER A 288 40.84 2.00 -9.87
N SER A 289 41.96 1.85 -10.54
CA SER A 289 43.11 2.69 -10.32
C SER A 289 42.80 4.13 -10.76
N LYS A 290 42.92 5.07 -9.81
CA LYS A 290 42.76 6.52 -9.91
C LYS A 290 41.34 7.03 -9.93
N SER A 291 40.84 7.27 -8.73
CA SER A 291 39.63 8.05 -8.43
C SER A 291 39.78 9.46 -9.05
N ASN A 292 38.88 9.79 -9.99
CA ASN A 292 38.76 11.14 -10.50
C ASN A 292 37.80 11.91 -9.58
N THR A 293 38.35 12.51 -8.51
CA THR A 293 37.58 13.20 -7.45
C THR A 293 36.61 14.26 -7.98
N ALA A 294 36.89 14.86 -9.13
CA ALA A 294 36.00 15.81 -9.80
C ALA A 294 34.78 15.13 -10.42
N LEU A 295 34.94 13.95 -11.02
CA LEU A 295 33.84 13.15 -11.58
C LEU A 295 32.95 12.61 -10.49
N GLU A 296 33.52 12.12 -9.39
CA GLU A 296 32.77 11.63 -8.23
C GLU A 296 31.92 12.73 -7.58
N ARG A 297 32.48 13.96 -7.42
CA ARG A 297 31.73 15.13 -6.95
C ARG A 297 30.60 15.52 -7.92
N ALA A 298 30.86 15.50 -9.21
CA ALA A 298 29.84 15.82 -10.22
C ALA A 298 28.70 14.80 -10.22
N LEU A 299 29.01 13.50 -10.11
CA LEU A 299 28.04 12.43 -9.98
C LEU A 299 27.23 12.54 -8.68
N ALA A 300 27.90 12.80 -7.55
CA ALA A 300 27.23 12.99 -6.27
C ALA A 300 26.26 14.20 -6.29
N ASN A 301 26.69 15.33 -6.87
CA ASN A 301 25.84 16.51 -7.02
C ASN A 301 24.65 16.25 -7.94
N ARG A 302 24.87 15.51 -9.04
CA ARG A 302 23.78 15.13 -9.96
C ARG A 302 22.79 14.19 -9.29
N ASN A 303 23.29 13.15 -8.61
CA ASN A 303 22.45 12.19 -7.87
C ASN A 303 21.62 12.89 -6.78
N ASN A 304 22.21 13.85 -6.05
CA ASN A 304 21.47 14.63 -5.04
C ASN A 304 20.38 15.51 -5.67
N ALA A 305 20.65 16.11 -6.83
CA ALA A 305 19.64 16.89 -7.55
C ALA A 305 18.50 16.03 -8.09
N ASP A 306 18.81 14.85 -8.60
CA ASP A 306 17.84 13.90 -9.11
C ASP A 306 17.03 13.27 -7.95
N LEU A 307 17.67 13.00 -6.80
CA LEU A 307 17.00 12.60 -5.56
C LEU A 307 15.97 13.65 -5.11
N LYS A 308 16.38 14.93 -5.06
CA LYS A 308 15.46 16.01 -4.66
C LYS A 308 14.24 16.12 -5.58
N LYS A 309 14.44 16.00 -6.90
CA LYS A 309 13.32 15.96 -7.87
C LYS A 309 12.41 14.75 -7.69
N GLN A 310 12.98 13.60 -7.35
CA GLN A 310 12.21 12.40 -7.07
C GLN A 310 11.40 12.55 -5.77
N GLU A 311 11.98 13.18 -4.71
CA GLU A 311 11.27 13.50 -3.46
C GLU A 311 10.04 14.39 -3.69
N GLU A 312 10.24 15.47 -4.44
CA GLU A 312 9.15 16.38 -4.81
C GLU A 312 8.06 15.65 -5.60
N SER A 313 8.46 14.80 -6.57
CA SER A 313 7.54 13.99 -7.37
C SER A 313 6.80 12.94 -6.53
N ALA A 314 7.48 12.26 -5.62
CA ALA A 314 6.89 11.25 -4.74
C ALA A 314 5.90 11.90 -3.75
N THR A 315 6.26 13.04 -3.17
CA THR A 315 5.39 13.82 -2.28
C THR A 315 4.12 14.27 -3.00
N ARG A 316 4.28 14.76 -4.24
CA ARG A 316 3.15 15.15 -5.09
C ARG A 316 2.23 13.97 -5.40
N LYS A 317 2.76 12.81 -5.80
CA LYS A 317 1.97 11.61 -6.07
C LYS A 317 1.21 11.11 -4.84
N LYS A 318 1.84 11.16 -3.66
CA LYS A 318 1.18 10.81 -2.40
C LYS A 318 0.01 11.76 -2.10
N ALA A 319 0.20 13.06 -2.29
CA ALA A 319 -0.85 14.05 -2.11
C ALA A 319 -2.01 13.83 -3.10
N GLU A 320 -1.70 13.58 -4.38
CA GLU A 320 -2.70 13.26 -5.41
C GLU A 320 -3.51 12.00 -5.06
N ALA A 321 -2.85 10.93 -4.64
CA ALA A 321 -3.52 9.68 -4.26
C ALA A 321 -4.44 9.85 -3.02
N LEU A 322 -3.99 10.62 -2.02
CA LEU A 322 -4.80 10.91 -0.84
C LEU A 322 -6.03 11.75 -1.21
N ARG A 323 -5.85 12.75 -2.08
CA ARG A 323 -6.93 13.57 -2.63
C ARG A 323 -7.97 12.71 -3.35
N GLU A 324 -7.53 11.83 -4.26
CA GLU A 324 -8.44 10.92 -4.96
C GLU A 324 -9.22 10.03 -4.01
N GLN A 325 -8.56 9.48 -3.00
CA GLN A 325 -9.20 8.64 -2.00
C GLN A 325 -10.27 9.41 -1.22
N GLN A 326 -10.00 10.64 -0.83
CA GLN A 326 -10.96 11.50 -0.13
C GLN A 326 -12.14 11.84 -1.02
N CYS A 327 -11.91 12.21 -2.29
CA CYS A 327 -12.98 12.50 -3.25
C CYS A 327 -13.87 11.28 -3.48
N LYS A 328 -13.29 10.09 -3.69
CA LYS A 328 -14.04 8.83 -3.86
C LYS A 328 -14.90 8.51 -2.64
N LEU A 329 -14.35 8.66 -1.44
CA LEU A 329 -15.06 8.41 -0.19
C LEU A 329 -16.27 9.35 -0.02
N VAL A 330 -16.09 10.64 -0.25
CA VAL A 330 -17.16 11.63 -0.16
C VAL A 330 -18.22 11.38 -1.24
N PHE A 331 -17.80 11.17 -2.49
CA PHE A 331 -18.73 10.87 -3.59
C PHE A 331 -19.59 9.64 -3.29
N SER A 332 -19.01 8.54 -2.78
CA SER A 332 -19.75 7.33 -2.43
C SER A 332 -20.79 7.56 -1.32
N GLN A 333 -20.48 8.44 -0.36
CA GLN A 333 -21.43 8.82 0.68
C GLN A 333 -22.59 9.65 0.12
N TYR A 334 -22.32 10.61 -0.79
CA TYR A 334 -23.36 11.38 -1.48
C TYR A 334 -24.24 10.50 -2.36
N GLU A 335 -23.65 9.53 -3.06
CA GLU A 335 -24.42 8.55 -3.84
C GLU A 335 -25.44 7.82 -2.94
N ALA A 336 -24.96 7.25 -1.85
CA ALA A 336 -25.80 6.42 -0.97
C ALA A 336 -26.84 7.21 -0.17
N VAL A 337 -26.48 8.40 0.33
CA VAL A 337 -27.32 9.14 1.29
C VAL A 337 -28.22 10.18 0.61
N VAL A 338 -27.77 10.75 -0.50
CA VAL A 338 -28.51 11.84 -1.17
C VAL A 338 -29.04 11.42 -2.53
N PHE A 339 -28.19 10.90 -3.43
CA PHE A 339 -28.57 10.74 -4.83
C PHE A 339 -29.40 9.48 -5.09
N ASP A 340 -29.09 8.34 -4.45
CA ASP A 340 -29.88 7.11 -4.61
C ASP A 340 -31.32 7.28 -4.09
N PRO A 341 -31.56 7.87 -2.90
CA PRO A 341 -32.92 8.17 -2.47
C PRO A 341 -33.67 9.11 -3.42
N ILE A 342 -33.01 10.18 -3.92
CA ILE A 342 -33.63 11.08 -4.91
C ILE A 342 -34.02 10.32 -6.19
N ARG A 343 -33.15 9.44 -6.70
CA ARG A 343 -33.46 8.62 -7.88
C ARG A 343 -34.64 7.70 -7.64
N THR A 344 -34.71 7.11 -6.44
CA THR A 344 -35.83 6.25 -6.04
C THR A 344 -37.13 7.06 -5.99
N PHE A 345 -37.12 8.24 -5.36
CA PHE A 345 -38.27 9.14 -5.35
C PHE A 345 -38.74 9.49 -6.78
N ILE A 346 -37.80 9.89 -7.64
CA ILE A 346 -38.09 10.26 -9.04
C ILE A 346 -38.66 9.07 -9.83
N SER A 347 -38.08 7.86 -9.66
CA SER A 347 -38.59 6.65 -10.31
C SER A 347 -40.02 6.34 -9.88
N THR A 348 -40.27 6.33 -8.57
CA THR A 348 -41.57 6.07 -8.00
C THR A 348 -42.61 7.11 -8.44
N PHE A 349 -42.24 8.40 -8.45
CA PHE A 349 -43.13 9.45 -8.95
C PHE A 349 -43.46 9.23 -10.43
N ASN A 350 -42.46 9.00 -11.28
CA ASN A 350 -42.65 8.82 -12.71
C ASN A 350 -43.48 7.58 -13.07
N GLU A 351 -43.40 6.52 -12.28
CA GLU A 351 -44.20 5.30 -12.43
C GLU A 351 -45.69 5.53 -12.10
N GLN A 352 -45.99 6.40 -11.15
CA GLN A 352 -47.34 6.69 -10.69
C GLN A 352 -47.99 7.89 -11.42
N TYR A 353 -47.16 8.76 -12.00
CA TYR A 353 -47.64 9.98 -12.67
C TYR A 353 -48.17 9.68 -14.08
N ALA A 354 -49.45 9.96 -14.30
CA ALA A 354 -50.13 9.72 -15.57
C ALA A 354 -49.86 10.79 -16.67
N GLY A 355 -49.02 11.79 -16.39
CA GLY A 355 -48.69 12.86 -17.32
C GLY A 355 -47.63 12.47 -18.37
N THR A 356 -47.39 13.35 -19.33
CA THR A 356 -46.49 13.07 -20.45
C THR A 356 -45.02 13.33 -20.14
N THR A 357 -44.70 14.11 -19.09
CA THR A 357 -43.34 14.47 -18.70
C THR A 357 -43.19 14.30 -17.20
N GLY A 358 -42.26 13.46 -16.79
CA GLY A 358 -41.88 13.26 -15.38
C GLY A 358 -40.61 14.02 -15.01
N PHE A 359 -40.14 13.76 -13.80
CA PHE A 359 -38.81 14.24 -13.37
C PHE A 359 -37.69 13.55 -14.15
N ARG A 360 -36.58 14.26 -14.34
CA ARG A 360 -35.34 13.71 -14.90
C ARG A 360 -34.17 14.03 -13.97
N PHE A 361 -33.34 13.04 -13.71
CA PHE A 361 -32.10 13.16 -12.92
C PHE A 361 -30.89 13.02 -13.84
N GLU A 362 -30.02 13.98 -13.88
CA GLU A 362 -28.83 14.00 -14.75
C GLU A 362 -27.61 14.49 -13.98
N TYR A 363 -26.48 13.80 -14.13
CA TYR A 363 -25.19 14.35 -13.68
C TYR A 363 -24.71 15.39 -14.68
N LYS A 364 -24.45 16.61 -14.23
CA LYS A 364 -23.73 17.62 -15.01
C LYS A 364 -22.25 17.32 -15.05
N HIS A 365 -21.68 16.97 -13.88
CA HIS A 365 -20.30 16.53 -13.71
C HIS A 365 -20.30 15.28 -12.83
N ARG A 366 -19.97 14.13 -13.42
CA ARG A 366 -19.81 12.87 -12.72
C ARG A 366 -18.35 12.47 -12.79
N ASN A 367 -17.57 12.84 -11.76
CA ASN A 367 -16.20 12.38 -11.63
C ASN A 367 -15.92 12.09 -10.14
N ASN A 368 -15.76 10.83 -9.79
CA ASN A 368 -15.54 10.38 -8.41
C ASN A 368 -14.13 10.69 -7.87
N ILE A 369 -13.25 11.27 -8.70
CA ILE A 369 -11.91 11.72 -8.31
C ILE A 369 -11.79 13.26 -8.32
N SER A 370 -12.86 13.95 -8.76
CA SER A 370 -12.92 15.41 -8.74
C SER A 370 -13.39 15.92 -7.37
N ASP A 371 -12.89 17.07 -6.96
CA ASP A 371 -13.37 17.80 -5.79
C ASP A 371 -14.73 18.50 -6.02
N HIS A 372 -15.24 18.51 -7.27
CA HIS A 372 -16.55 19.02 -7.60
C HIS A 372 -17.37 18.01 -8.38
N PHE A 373 -18.64 17.86 -8.01
CA PHE A 373 -19.63 17.11 -8.77
C PHE A 373 -21.00 17.80 -8.65
N SER A 374 -21.84 17.66 -9.65
CA SER A 374 -23.15 18.30 -9.66
C SER A 374 -24.21 17.48 -10.35
N VAL A 375 -25.43 17.61 -9.85
CA VAL A 375 -26.63 16.97 -10.34
C VAL A 375 -27.64 18.04 -10.76
N LYS A 376 -28.30 17.82 -11.90
CA LYS A 376 -29.45 18.60 -12.34
C LYS A 376 -30.70 17.70 -12.33
N ILE A 377 -31.75 18.16 -11.69
CA ILE A 377 -33.06 17.54 -11.72
C ILE A 377 -33.98 18.45 -12.51
N THR A 378 -34.61 17.94 -13.55
CA THR A 378 -35.60 18.68 -14.33
C THR A 378 -36.98 18.23 -13.89
N THR A 379 -37.85 19.16 -13.49
CA THR A 379 -39.22 18.92 -13.03
C THR A 379 -40.16 18.63 -14.21
N PRO A 380 -41.37 18.10 -13.99
CA PRO A 380 -42.40 17.92 -15.02
C PRO A 380 -42.69 19.20 -15.78
N ASP A 381 -42.69 20.36 -15.12
CA ASP A 381 -42.89 21.71 -15.70
C ASP A 381 -41.65 22.27 -16.44
N LYS A 382 -40.62 21.45 -16.64
CA LYS A 382 -39.35 21.82 -17.29
C LYS A 382 -38.50 22.85 -16.54
N LYS A 383 -38.81 23.12 -15.27
CA LYS A 383 -37.95 23.88 -14.36
C LYS A 383 -36.78 23.02 -13.92
N TRP A 384 -35.79 23.63 -13.29
CA TRP A 384 -34.62 22.87 -12.84
C TRP A 384 -34.31 23.11 -11.37
N ILE A 385 -33.74 22.05 -10.75
CA ILE A 385 -33.13 22.06 -9.44
C ILE A 385 -31.70 21.57 -9.63
N CYS A 386 -30.75 22.22 -8.98
CA CYS A 386 -29.33 21.86 -9.04
C CYS A 386 -28.81 21.57 -7.64
N ILE A 387 -27.98 20.54 -7.54
CA ILE A 387 -27.18 20.23 -6.35
C ILE A 387 -25.72 20.32 -6.79
N ASP A 388 -25.07 21.42 -6.45
CA ASP A 388 -23.65 21.64 -6.70
C ASP A 388 -22.87 21.28 -5.43
N THR A 389 -21.90 20.35 -5.53
CA THR A 389 -21.16 19.82 -4.39
C THR A 389 -19.68 20.05 -4.56
N GLU A 390 -19.01 20.45 -3.49
CA GLU A 390 -17.56 20.58 -3.35
C GLU A 390 -17.08 19.68 -2.23
N VAL A 391 -16.05 18.86 -2.53
CA VAL A 391 -15.26 18.15 -1.52
C VAL A 391 -14.27 19.13 -0.92
N VAL A 392 -14.31 19.30 0.38
CA VAL A 392 -13.46 20.27 1.07
C VAL A 392 -12.06 19.69 1.23
N LEU A 393 -11.11 20.28 0.53
CA LEU A 393 -9.69 19.95 0.58
C LEU A 393 -8.91 21.11 1.17
N ALA A 394 -7.94 20.84 2.04
CA ALA A 394 -7.16 21.89 2.70
C ALA A 394 -6.41 22.82 1.71
N GLU A 395 -6.04 22.27 0.54
CA GLU A 395 -5.35 23.00 -0.53
C GLU A 395 -6.23 24.02 -1.25
N ASN A 396 -7.56 23.88 -1.19
CA ASN A 396 -8.51 24.77 -1.83
C ASN A 396 -8.90 25.96 -0.93
N HIS A 397 -8.53 25.93 0.36
CA HIS A 397 -8.90 26.93 1.35
C HIS A 397 -7.67 27.55 2.00
N HIS A 398 -7.53 28.89 1.92
CA HIS A 398 -6.38 29.62 2.41
C HIS A 398 -6.80 30.64 3.48
N ARG A 399 -6.12 30.64 4.62
CA ARG A 399 -6.27 31.64 5.66
C ARG A 399 -5.03 32.53 5.72
N SER A 400 -5.22 33.83 5.55
CA SER A 400 -4.14 34.81 5.70
C SER A 400 -3.93 35.10 7.18
N THR A 401 -2.77 34.78 7.73
CA THR A 401 -2.35 35.15 9.07
C THR A 401 -1.38 36.34 8.97
N ARG A 402 -1.72 37.43 9.67
CA ARG A 402 -0.82 38.59 9.84
C ARG A 402 0.01 38.38 11.11
N THR A 403 1.30 38.17 10.97
CA THR A 403 2.23 38.21 12.11
C THR A 403 2.96 39.54 12.11
N SER A 404 2.84 40.29 13.21
CA SER A 404 3.62 41.49 13.44
C SER A 404 4.83 41.13 14.30
N SER A 405 6.02 41.16 13.74
CA SER A 405 7.26 41.32 14.51
C SER A 405 7.82 42.71 14.29
N LEU A 406 8.52 43.21 15.25
CA LEU A 406 8.91 44.62 15.50
C LEU A 406 9.38 45.47 14.30
N ASN A 407 9.46 45.02 13.07
CA ASN A 407 9.76 45.86 11.88
C ASN A 407 9.36 45.26 10.52
N GLN A 408 8.62 44.15 10.45
CA GLN A 408 8.15 43.61 9.16
C GLN A 408 6.76 42.98 9.27
N PHE A 409 5.84 43.45 8.42
CA PHE A 409 4.55 42.79 8.20
C PHE A 409 4.76 41.61 7.23
N CYS A 410 4.73 40.38 7.74
CA CYS A 410 4.66 39.20 6.89
C CYS A 410 3.22 38.69 6.82
N ILE A 411 2.66 38.61 5.63
CA ILE A 411 1.41 37.91 5.36
C ILE A 411 1.77 36.50 4.92
N SER A 412 1.50 35.50 5.76
CA SER A 412 1.62 34.09 5.37
C SER A 412 0.24 33.55 5.05
N SER A 413 0.12 32.85 3.91
CA SER A 413 -1.07 32.09 3.54
C SER A 413 -0.88 30.65 4.00
N GLN A 414 -1.78 30.13 4.81
CA GLN A 414 -1.76 28.76 5.30
C GLN A 414 -3.01 28.02 4.84
N ASN A 415 -2.83 26.81 4.32
CA ASN A 415 -3.93 25.92 3.96
C ASN A 415 -4.67 25.48 5.24
N TYR A 416 -6.00 25.44 5.19
CA TYR A 416 -6.81 24.98 6.31
C TYR A 416 -8.07 24.26 5.85
N ILE A 417 -8.65 23.45 6.72
CA ILE A 417 -9.96 22.86 6.50
C ILE A 417 -10.99 23.72 7.24
N PRO A 418 -12.02 24.26 6.55
CA PRO A 418 -13.12 24.97 7.20
C PRO A 418 -13.80 24.10 8.25
N GLN A 419 -14.18 24.73 9.36
CA GLN A 419 -14.86 24.05 10.46
C GLN A 419 -16.27 24.61 10.66
N CYS A 420 -17.21 23.71 10.96
CA CYS A 420 -18.55 24.03 11.39
C CYS A 420 -18.77 23.45 12.78
N LYS A 421 -19.14 24.29 13.75
CA LYS A 421 -19.35 23.89 15.16
C LYS A 421 -18.17 23.08 15.73
N GLY A 422 -16.93 23.48 15.41
CA GLY A 422 -15.71 22.82 15.87
C GLY A 422 -15.38 21.50 15.21
N ARG A 423 -16.06 21.15 14.12
CA ARG A 423 -15.82 19.93 13.33
C ARG A 423 -15.37 20.27 11.93
N ASP A 424 -14.41 19.51 11.40
CA ASP A 424 -13.93 19.67 10.02
C ASP A 424 -15.05 19.37 9.03
N VAL A 425 -15.17 20.19 8.01
CA VAL A 425 -16.09 19.96 6.90
C VAL A 425 -15.41 19.03 5.91
N MET A 426 -16.05 17.93 5.56
CA MET A 426 -15.60 16.98 4.52
C MET A 426 -16.11 17.39 3.14
N ALA A 427 -17.36 17.86 3.09
CA ALA A 427 -17.98 18.36 1.88
C ALA A 427 -19.19 19.24 2.21
N TRP A 428 -19.57 20.06 1.27
CA TRP A 428 -20.78 20.85 1.31
C TRP A 428 -21.44 20.94 -0.06
N SER A 429 -22.78 21.06 -0.05
CA SER A 429 -23.55 21.23 -1.28
C SER A 429 -24.43 22.44 -1.19
N TYR A 430 -24.70 23.02 -2.34
CA TYR A 430 -25.73 24.04 -2.55
C TYR A 430 -26.84 23.45 -3.41
N LEU A 431 -27.96 23.08 -2.77
CA LEU A 431 -29.19 22.67 -3.43
C LEU A 431 -30.03 23.92 -3.68
N ARG A 432 -30.45 24.14 -4.93
CA ARG A 432 -31.28 25.28 -5.29
C ARG A 432 -32.13 25.03 -6.53
N ASP A 433 -33.27 25.74 -6.60
CA ASP A 433 -34.06 25.86 -7.83
C ASP A 433 -33.65 27.10 -8.66
N GLU A 434 -34.35 27.33 -9.78
CA GLU A 434 -34.12 28.45 -10.69
C GLU A 434 -34.37 29.83 -10.05
N THR A 435 -35.14 29.91 -8.97
CA THR A 435 -35.41 31.15 -8.22
C THR A 435 -34.38 31.45 -7.13
N GLY A 436 -33.45 30.52 -6.88
CA GLY A 436 -32.47 30.60 -5.83
C GLY A 436 -32.96 30.09 -4.46
N ARG A 437 -34.19 29.55 -4.38
CA ARG A 437 -34.68 28.86 -3.17
C ARG A 437 -33.95 27.55 -2.98
N GLY A 438 -33.62 27.23 -1.73
CA GLY A 438 -32.92 25.99 -1.43
C GLY A 438 -32.25 25.99 -0.05
N PHE A 439 -31.23 25.17 0.10
CA PHE A 439 -30.48 25.02 1.33
C PHE A 439 -29.10 24.38 1.07
N ASN A 440 -28.26 24.36 2.10
CA ASN A 440 -26.99 23.63 2.05
C ASN A 440 -27.11 22.27 2.70
N ILE A 441 -26.40 21.30 2.16
CA ILE A 441 -26.17 19.98 2.78
C ILE A 441 -24.69 19.94 3.17
N LEU A 442 -24.40 19.63 4.42
CA LEU A 442 -23.07 19.63 4.99
C LEU A 442 -22.71 18.22 5.45
N LEU A 443 -21.52 17.75 5.09
CA LEU A 443 -20.93 16.52 5.59
C LEU A 443 -19.79 16.87 6.53
N LEU A 444 -19.96 16.62 7.84
CA LEU A 444 -18.97 16.93 8.86
C LEU A 444 -18.25 15.68 9.33
N LYS A 445 -16.95 15.78 9.54
CA LYS A 445 -16.10 14.65 9.97
C LYS A 445 -16.53 14.11 11.33
N CYS A 446 -16.70 12.80 11.44
CA CYS A 446 -16.90 12.11 12.70
C CYS A 446 -15.53 11.79 13.35
N LYS A 447 -15.45 11.80 14.70
CA LYS A 447 -14.19 11.57 15.43
C LYS A 447 -13.64 10.16 15.25
N ASP A 448 -14.52 9.16 15.19
CA ASP A 448 -14.16 7.75 15.24
C ASP A 448 -14.56 6.95 13.99
N SER A 449 -14.87 7.65 12.88
CA SER A 449 -15.31 7.05 11.63
C SER A 449 -14.70 7.71 10.41
N LEU A 450 -14.52 6.93 9.34
CA LEU A 450 -14.21 7.44 8.00
C LEU A 450 -15.43 8.15 7.36
N TYR A 451 -16.63 7.85 7.84
CA TYR A 451 -17.88 8.45 7.39
C TYR A 451 -18.19 9.70 8.22
N GLY A 452 -18.82 10.67 7.57
CA GLY A 452 -19.24 11.89 8.23
C GLY A 452 -20.70 11.88 8.66
N ASP A 453 -21.07 12.85 9.51
CA ASP A 453 -22.45 13.12 9.87
C ASP A 453 -23.02 14.22 8.98
N TRP A 454 -24.30 14.09 8.67
CA TRP A 454 -24.98 14.90 7.68
C TRP A 454 -25.87 15.95 8.34
N TYR A 455 -25.81 17.19 7.81
CA TYR A 455 -26.57 18.33 8.31
C TYR A 455 -27.19 19.13 7.17
N ILE A 456 -28.30 19.83 7.50
CA ILE A 456 -28.90 20.85 6.65
C ILE A 456 -28.71 22.21 7.29
N LEU A 457 -28.33 23.19 6.45
CA LEU A 457 -28.31 24.62 6.77
C LEU A 457 -29.29 25.34 5.87
N ARG A 458 -30.36 25.92 6.47
CA ARG A 458 -31.35 26.77 5.80
C ARG A 458 -31.26 28.18 6.34
N ASN A 459 -31.45 29.15 5.47
CA ASN A 459 -31.44 30.54 5.86
C ASN A 459 -32.74 31.22 5.41
N THR A 460 -33.17 32.19 6.22
CA THR A 460 -34.25 33.12 5.88
C THR A 460 -33.77 34.53 6.14
N ASN A 461 -34.40 35.51 5.49
CA ASN A 461 -34.06 36.90 5.66
C ASN A 461 -34.39 37.36 7.10
N SER A 462 -33.58 38.22 7.66
CA SER A 462 -33.81 38.92 8.92
C SER A 462 -34.06 40.40 8.67
N ALA A 463 -34.41 41.16 9.72
CA ALA A 463 -34.50 42.61 9.65
C ALA A 463 -33.16 43.32 9.33
N PHE A 464 -32.04 42.57 9.45
CA PHE A 464 -30.68 43.09 9.20
C PHE A 464 -30.08 42.62 7.88
N SER A 465 -30.87 41.85 7.06
CA SER A 465 -30.41 41.37 5.78
C SER A 465 -30.09 42.49 4.81
N ARG A 466 -28.88 42.51 4.27
CA ARG A 466 -28.45 43.52 3.29
C ARG A 466 -29.10 43.35 1.93
N GLU A 467 -29.34 42.07 1.55
CA GLU A 467 -30.03 41.68 0.33
C GLU A 467 -31.13 40.67 0.69
N TYR A 468 -32.33 40.88 0.16
CA TYR A 468 -33.43 39.94 0.35
C TYR A 468 -33.32 38.82 -0.71
N ARG A 469 -33.22 37.59 -0.25
CA ARG A 469 -33.14 36.39 -1.08
C ARG A 469 -34.47 35.63 -1.08
N ALA A 470 -34.72 34.85 -2.11
CA ALA A 470 -35.89 33.98 -2.17
C ALA A 470 -35.75 32.85 -1.10
N GLU A 471 -36.73 32.75 -0.20
CA GLU A 471 -36.67 31.90 0.99
C GLU A 471 -37.34 30.54 0.77
N PRO A 472 -36.86 29.50 1.45
CA PRO A 472 -35.58 29.44 2.15
C PRO A 472 -34.41 29.41 1.16
N PHE A 473 -33.21 29.84 1.59
CA PHE A 473 -32.04 29.83 0.73
C PHE A 473 -30.81 29.17 1.41
N GLY A 474 -29.90 28.65 0.57
CA GLY A 474 -28.57 28.23 0.95
C GLY A 474 -27.51 29.26 0.57
N PHE A 475 -26.35 29.20 1.19
CA PHE A 475 -25.17 29.94 0.75
C PHE A 475 -24.55 29.27 -0.49
N THR A 476 -24.01 30.07 -1.40
CA THR A 476 -23.22 29.56 -2.49
C THR A 476 -21.95 28.89 -1.99
N LEU A 477 -21.33 28.01 -2.79
CA LEU A 477 -20.06 27.34 -2.41
C LEU A 477 -18.95 28.36 -2.10
N GLN A 478 -18.99 29.56 -2.70
CA GLN A 478 -18.01 30.62 -2.44
C GLN A 478 -18.28 31.40 -1.14
N GLU A 479 -19.53 31.46 -0.69
CA GLU A 479 -19.92 32.12 0.56
C GLU A 479 -19.70 31.22 1.76
N LEU A 480 -19.97 29.91 1.63
CA LEU A 480 -19.93 28.92 2.72
C LEU A 480 -18.67 29.00 3.60
N PRO A 481 -17.44 29.11 3.06
CA PRO A 481 -16.23 29.17 3.91
C PRO A 481 -16.21 30.32 4.89
N LYS A 482 -16.91 31.41 4.58
CA LYS A 482 -17.00 32.63 5.42
C LYS A 482 -18.18 32.56 6.37
N GLU A 483 -19.33 32.13 5.87
CA GLU A 483 -20.60 32.18 6.61
C GLU A 483 -20.72 31.03 7.62
N ILE A 484 -20.14 29.87 7.33
CA ILE A 484 -20.25 28.69 8.20
C ILE A 484 -19.57 28.86 9.57
N VAL A 485 -18.57 29.73 9.67
CA VAL A 485 -17.85 30.04 10.92
C VAL A 485 -18.71 30.85 11.88
N HIS A 486 -19.73 31.53 11.38
CA HIS A 486 -20.55 32.48 12.12
C HIS A 486 -21.98 31.97 12.39
N ILE A 487 -22.30 30.72 12.12
CA ILE A 487 -23.65 30.13 12.25
C ILE A 487 -24.23 30.31 13.67
N ASP A 488 -23.37 30.30 14.70
CA ASP A 488 -23.77 30.45 16.11
C ASP A 488 -23.65 31.92 16.63
N ALA A 489 -23.18 32.84 15.79
CA ALA A 489 -23.04 34.24 16.14
C ALA A 489 -24.27 35.05 15.69
N LEU A 490 -24.41 36.32 16.15
CA LEU A 490 -25.38 37.25 15.60
C LEU A 490 -25.19 37.41 14.09
N HIS A 491 -25.97 36.61 13.32
CA HIS A 491 -25.89 36.55 11.88
C HIS A 491 -26.86 37.53 11.25
N ILE A 492 -26.52 38.05 10.07
CA ILE A 492 -27.41 38.93 9.29
C ILE A 492 -28.63 38.19 8.73
N TYR A 493 -28.64 36.84 8.79
CA TYR A 493 -29.75 35.97 8.39
C TYR A 493 -30.19 35.11 9.56
N ASN A 494 -31.43 34.61 9.51
CA ASN A 494 -31.90 33.60 10.43
C ASN A 494 -31.49 32.24 9.88
N SER A 495 -30.61 31.52 10.58
CA SER A 495 -30.04 30.23 10.14
C SER A 495 -30.62 29.09 10.99
N GLU A 496 -31.19 28.08 10.33
CA GLU A 496 -31.59 26.81 10.90
C GLU A 496 -30.51 25.76 10.55
N PHE A 497 -29.91 25.16 11.57
CA PHE A 497 -28.93 24.09 11.41
C PHE A 497 -29.43 22.84 12.13
N LYS A 498 -29.74 21.76 11.39
CA LYS A 498 -30.30 20.52 11.92
C LYS A 498 -29.70 19.29 11.25
N ASP A 499 -29.91 18.13 11.84
CA ASP A 499 -29.56 16.85 11.22
C ASP A 499 -30.26 16.71 9.86
N PHE A 500 -29.53 16.06 8.93
CA PHE A 500 -30.06 15.82 7.59
C PHE A 500 -31.10 14.71 7.61
N ASP A 501 -32.26 15.01 7.02
CA ASP A 501 -33.29 14.03 6.69
C ASP A 501 -33.54 14.11 5.17
N ILE A 502 -33.52 12.97 4.48
CA ILE A 502 -33.80 12.91 3.04
C ILE A 502 -35.21 13.45 2.70
N ALA A 503 -36.15 13.32 3.63
CA ALA A 503 -37.49 13.90 3.51
C ALA A 503 -37.47 15.41 3.25
N ASP A 504 -36.46 16.15 3.72
CA ASP A 504 -36.31 17.57 3.42
C ASP A 504 -36.06 17.82 1.93
N VAL A 505 -35.31 16.94 1.28
CA VAL A 505 -35.04 17.00 -0.17
C VAL A 505 -36.25 16.53 -0.96
N GLU A 506 -36.89 15.44 -0.55
CA GLU A 506 -38.09 14.90 -1.18
C GLU A 506 -39.25 15.91 -1.14
N ASN A 507 -39.48 16.55 0.01
CA ASN A 507 -40.47 17.61 0.13
C ASN A 507 -40.15 18.81 -0.77
N PHE A 508 -38.86 19.19 -0.85
CA PHE A 508 -38.42 20.25 -1.76
C PHE A 508 -38.68 19.92 -3.24
N LEU A 509 -38.56 18.65 -3.62
CA LEU A 509 -38.89 18.16 -4.95
C LEU A 509 -40.43 18.10 -5.16
N ALA A 510 -41.17 17.59 -4.19
CA ALA A 510 -42.62 17.47 -4.23
C ALA A 510 -43.33 18.81 -4.41
N ASP A 511 -42.85 19.87 -3.73
CA ASP A 511 -43.39 21.24 -3.86
C ASP A 511 -43.19 21.82 -5.27
N ARG A 512 -42.43 21.13 -6.14
CA ARG A 512 -42.06 21.57 -7.52
C ARG A 512 -42.45 20.55 -8.59
N ALA A 513 -43.25 19.55 -8.21
CA ALA A 513 -43.74 18.48 -9.08
C ALA A 513 -44.79 18.94 -10.12
#